data_96fea6daf95e8ee501e220cf59cf4cf1
#
_entry.id   96fea6daf95e8ee501e220cf59cf4cf1
#
_cell.length_a   1.000
_cell.length_b   1.000
_cell.length_c   1.000
_cell.angle_alpha   90.00
_cell.angle_beta   90.00
_cell.angle_gamma   90.00
#
_symmetry.space_group_name_H-M   'P 1'
#
loop_
_entity.id
_entity.type
_entity.pdbx_description
1 polymer ?
#
loop_
_entity_poly.entity_id
_entity_poly.type
_entity_poly.pdbx_seq_one_letter_code
_entity_poly.pdbx_strand_id
1 'polypeptide(L)'
;LRYFWTEHATALYMLHAAVYCLYIIYCLYRSEFFCFSLAAVFAGFSFYFYSKGLGMNARTAIIAIVTALVLAAVALLANRAAKSKGSVKLFGKTVKVFPAKFNATVLYVACTVLGCCLVACLVLGSALFAYYCMFAAIAIELTGAVYYTFQLK
;
A
#
# COMPACT_ATOMS: atom_id res chain seq x y z
N LEU A 1 -30.43 -0.94 11.76
CA LEU A 1 -30.11 -1.45 10.40
C LEU A 1 -29.67 -0.33 9.43
N ARG A 2 -30.33 0.83 9.40
CA ARG A 2 -29.98 1.96 8.49
C ARG A 2 -28.61 2.55 8.74
N TYR A 3 -28.18 2.70 9.99
CA TYR A 3 -26.86 3.26 10.36
C TYR A 3 -25.70 2.31 9.98
N PHE A 4 -25.93 1.01 10.17
CA PHE A 4 -24.93 -0.01 9.82
C PHE A 4 -24.68 -0.09 8.30
N TRP A 5 -25.70 0.18 7.52
CA TRP A 5 -25.63 0.11 6.06
C TRP A 5 -24.83 1.25 5.43
N THR A 6 -24.95 2.47 5.94
CA THR A 6 -24.25 3.64 5.37
C THR A 6 -22.74 3.59 5.55
N GLU A 7 -22.24 3.14 6.71
CA GLU A 7 -20.80 3.04 6.94
C GLU A 7 -20.15 1.93 6.11
N HIS A 8 -20.80 0.79 6.01
CA HIS A 8 -20.30 -0.31 5.18
C HIS A 8 -20.41 0.00 3.68
N ALA A 9 -21.42 0.71 3.25
CA ALA A 9 -21.56 1.15 1.87
C ALA A 9 -20.39 2.07 1.46
N THR A 10 -20.03 3.03 2.29
CA THR A 10 -18.90 3.93 2.00
C THR A 10 -17.56 3.16 1.88
N ALA A 11 -17.30 2.23 2.81
CA ALA A 11 -16.10 1.40 2.76
C ALA A 11 -16.08 0.51 1.50
N LEU A 12 -17.24 -0.02 1.08
CA LEU A 12 -17.39 -0.83 -0.12
C LEU A 12 -17.13 -0.02 -1.39
N TYR A 13 -17.67 1.21 -1.48
CA TYR A 13 -17.39 2.11 -2.60
C TYR A 13 -15.91 2.48 -2.70
N MET A 14 -15.28 2.79 -1.56
CA MET A 14 -13.84 3.07 -1.52
C MET A 14 -13.01 1.86 -1.97
N LEU A 15 -13.39 0.66 -1.54
CA LEU A 15 -12.73 -0.57 -1.96
C LEU A 15 -12.86 -0.79 -3.47
N HIS A 16 -14.06 -0.60 -4.04
CA HIS A 16 -14.26 -0.72 -5.48
C HIS A 16 -13.43 0.31 -6.26
N ALA A 17 -13.43 1.57 -5.82
CA ALA A 17 -12.63 2.61 -6.44
C ALA A 17 -11.13 2.26 -6.39
N ALA A 18 -10.63 1.78 -5.25
CA ALA A 18 -9.24 1.38 -5.10
C ALA A 18 -8.87 0.20 -6.02
N VAL A 19 -9.72 -0.82 -6.11
CA VAL A 19 -9.52 -1.97 -7.02
C VAL A 19 -9.51 -1.51 -8.48
N TYR A 20 -10.39 -0.58 -8.87
CA TYR A 20 -10.42 0.00 -10.21
C TYR A 20 -9.13 0.77 -10.52
N CYS A 21 -8.67 1.61 -9.60
CA CYS A 21 -7.42 2.34 -9.74
C CYS A 21 -6.23 1.38 -9.87
N LEU A 22 -6.15 0.36 -9.01
CA LEU A 22 -5.10 -0.65 -9.09
C LEU A 22 -5.12 -1.43 -10.42
N TYR A 23 -6.31 -1.73 -10.94
CA TYR A 23 -6.44 -2.38 -12.25
C TYR A 23 -5.94 -1.49 -13.39
N ILE A 24 -6.28 -0.19 -13.38
CA ILE A 24 -5.77 0.78 -14.35
C ILE A 24 -4.24 0.89 -14.25
N ILE A 25 -3.71 0.97 -13.03
CA ILE A 25 -2.26 1.00 -12.80
C ILE A 25 -1.58 -0.26 -13.34
N TYR A 26 -2.17 -1.43 -13.09
CA TYR A 26 -1.65 -2.70 -13.62
C TYR A 26 -1.61 -2.73 -15.16
N CYS A 27 -2.62 -2.15 -15.83
CA CYS A 27 -2.70 -2.13 -17.29
C CYS A 27 -1.76 -1.09 -17.94
N LEU A 28 -1.56 0.06 -17.30
CA LEU A 28 -0.86 1.19 -17.90
C LEU A 28 0.59 1.33 -17.45
N TYR A 29 0.91 0.89 -16.25
CA TYR A 29 2.20 1.11 -15.63
C TYR A 29 2.99 -0.18 -15.45
N ARG A 30 4.27 -0.04 -15.14
CA ARG A 30 5.16 -1.17 -14.82
C ARG A 30 4.79 -1.79 -13.48
N SER A 31 5.11 -3.06 -13.33
CA SER A 31 4.87 -3.83 -12.10
C SER A 31 5.43 -3.17 -10.82
N GLU A 32 6.44 -2.32 -10.96
CA GLU A 32 7.01 -1.54 -9.84
C GLU A 32 6.00 -0.60 -9.22
N PHE A 33 5.34 0.19 -10.07
CA PHE A 33 4.34 1.14 -9.60
C PHE A 33 3.12 0.42 -9.05
N PHE A 34 2.74 -0.71 -9.65
CA PHE A 34 1.67 -1.55 -9.11
C PHE A 34 1.97 -2.03 -7.67
N CYS A 35 3.20 -2.52 -7.40
CA CYS A 35 3.59 -2.93 -6.05
C CYS A 35 3.63 -1.75 -5.08
N PHE A 36 4.08 -0.59 -5.54
CA PHE A 36 4.09 0.65 -4.78
C PHE A 36 2.66 1.08 -4.40
N SER A 37 1.76 1.15 -5.37
CA SER A 37 0.35 1.52 -5.19
C SER A 37 -0.39 0.51 -4.31
N LEU A 38 -0.09 -0.77 -4.44
CA LEU A 38 -0.65 -1.81 -3.57
C LEU A 38 -0.30 -1.53 -2.10
N ALA A 39 0.97 -1.23 -1.80
CA ALA A 39 1.42 -0.90 -0.45
C ALA A 39 0.73 0.37 0.09
N ALA A 40 0.64 1.42 -0.72
CA ALA A 40 0.01 2.69 -0.35
C ALA A 40 -1.50 2.55 -0.11
N VAL A 41 -2.20 1.79 -0.96
CA VAL A 41 -3.64 1.52 -0.82
C VAL A 41 -3.93 0.76 0.47
N PHE A 42 -3.20 -0.32 0.77
CA PHE A 42 -3.39 -1.08 2.02
C PHE A 42 -3.09 -0.23 3.26
N ALA A 43 -2.04 0.58 3.23
CA ALA A 43 -1.73 1.51 4.32
C ALA A 43 -2.82 2.57 4.47
N GLY A 44 -3.28 3.17 3.37
CA GLY A 44 -4.36 4.16 3.35
C GLY A 44 -5.67 3.62 3.93
N PHE A 45 -6.05 2.38 3.59
CA PHE A 45 -7.21 1.71 4.19
C PHE A 45 -7.04 1.50 5.69
N SER A 46 -5.87 1.08 6.15
CA SER A 46 -5.59 0.93 7.58
C SER A 46 -5.76 2.25 8.31
N PHE A 47 -5.17 3.33 7.80
CA PHE A 47 -5.29 4.66 8.41
C PHE A 47 -6.73 5.17 8.40
N TYR A 48 -7.50 4.90 7.34
CA TYR A 48 -8.92 5.23 7.29
C TYR A 48 -9.71 4.54 8.41
N PHE A 49 -9.52 3.25 8.62
CA PHE A 49 -10.20 2.54 9.70
C PHE A 49 -9.77 3.03 11.09
N TYR A 50 -8.48 3.34 11.28
CA TYR A 50 -7.99 3.93 12.53
C TYR A 50 -8.57 5.33 12.78
N SER A 51 -8.72 6.16 11.73
CA SER A 51 -9.27 7.52 11.86
C SER A 51 -10.75 7.54 12.27
N LYS A 52 -11.48 6.46 12.06
CA LYS A 52 -12.87 6.30 12.53
C LYS A 52 -13.00 6.07 14.04
N GLY A 53 -11.89 6.09 14.77
CA GLY A 53 -11.91 5.96 16.23
C GLY A 53 -12.32 4.59 16.76
N LEU A 54 -12.22 3.58 15.91
CA LEU A 54 -12.54 2.18 16.25
C LEU A 54 -11.48 1.56 17.18
N GLY A 55 -10.95 2.22 18.15
CA GLY A 55 -10.00 1.70 19.15
C GLY A 55 -9.24 0.40 18.77
N MET A 56 -8.43 -0.15 19.63
CA MET A 56 -7.76 -1.45 19.44
C MET A 56 -8.77 -2.61 19.51
N ASN A 57 -9.63 -2.72 18.51
CA ASN A 57 -10.54 -3.85 18.34
C ASN A 57 -9.89 -4.93 17.49
N ALA A 58 -10.36 -6.17 17.60
CA ALA A 58 -9.85 -7.29 16.82
C ALA A 58 -9.83 -7.01 15.31
N ARG A 59 -10.78 -6.23 14.79
CA ARG A 59 -10.85 -5.82 13.37
C ARG A 59 -9.67 -4.92 12.97
N THR A 60 -9.38 -3.91 13.77
CA THR A 60 -8.26 -2.98 13.50
C THR A 60 -6.92 -3.69 13.61
N ALA A 61 -6.77 -4.62 14.56
CA ALA A 61 -5.58 -5.46 14.69
C ALA A 61 -5.37 -6.36 13.45
N ILE A 62 -6.43 -6.99 12.95
CA ILE A 62 -6.35 -7.82 11.72
C ILE A 62 -5.94 -6.97 10.53
N ILE A 63 -6.53 -5.79 10.35
CA ILE A 63 -6.19 -4.88 9.24
C ILE A 63 -4.72 -4.44 9.34
N ALA A 64 -4.23 -4.11 10.55
CA ALA A 64 -2.83 -3.75 10.75
C ALA A 64 -1.87 -4.89 10.41
N ILE A 65 -2.19 -6.11 10.86
CA ILE A 65 -1.38 -7.31 10.56
C ILE A 65 -1.35 -7.56 9.05
N VAL A 66 -2.50 -7.52 8.38
CA VAL A 66 -2.58 -7.71 6.92
C VAL A 66 -1.75 -6.64 6.20
N THR A 67 -1.87 -5.38 6.60
CA THR A 67 -1.08 -4.29 6.01
C THR A 67 0.41 -4.47 6.24
N ALA A 68 0.82 -4.83 7.47
CA ALA A 68 2.23 -5.11 7.78
C ALA A 68 2.77 -6.28 6.93
N LEU A 69 1.98 -7.33 6.73
CA LEU A 69 2.34 -8.45 5.86
C LEU A 69 2.49 -8.02 4.39
N VAL A 70 1.59 -7.18 3.89
CA VAL A 70 1.69 -6.65 2.52
C VAL A 70 2.93 -5.77 2.36
N LEU A 71 3.20 -4.85 3.29
CA LEU A 71 4.41 -4.02 3.26
C LEU A 71 5.69 -4.88 3.31
N ALA A 72 5.72 -5.89 4.18
CA ALA A 72 6.84 -6.82 4.27
C ALA A 72 7.01 -7.63 2.98
N ALA A 73 5.92 -8.13 2.40
CA ALA A 73 5.96 -8.89 1.14
C ALA A 73 6.48 -8.03 -0.01
N VAL A 74 6.02 -6.78 -0.13
CA VAL A 74 6.51 -5.84 -1.16
C VAL A 74 7.99 -5.54 -0.95
N ALA A 75 8.44 -5.29 0.28
CA ALA A 75 9.85 -5.05 0.59
C ALA A 75 10.73 -6.28 0.30
N LEU A 76 10.26 -7.48 0.62
CA LEU A 76 10.96 -8.73 0.30
C LEU A 76 11.03 -8.99 -1.20
N LEU A 77 9.95 -8.74 -1.94
CA LEU A 77 9.95 -8.83 -3.40
C LEU A 77 10.93 -7.86 -4.02
N ALA A 78 10.96 -6.60 -3.54
CA ALA A 78 11.93 -5.61 -3.98
C ALA A 78 13.37 -6.05 -3.72
N ASN A 79 13.65 -6.61 -2.53
CA ASN A 79 15.00 -7.11 -2.18
C ASN A 79 15.43 -8.27 -3.08
N ARG A 80 14.56 -9.25 -3.27
CA ARG A 80 14.85 -10.40 -4.15
C ARG A 80 15.07 -9.96 -5.59
N ALA A 81 14.23 -9.06 -6.07
CA ALA A 81 14.34 -8.55 -7.44
C ALA A 81 15.58 -7.69 -7.65
N ALA A 82 16.00 -6.88 -6.64
CA ALA A 82 17.24 -6.11 -6.69
C ALA A 82 18.47 -7.02 -6.83
N LYS A 83 18.48 -8.16 -6.11
CA LYS A 83 19.58 -9.14 -6.18
C LYS A 83 19.62 -9.94 -7.50
N SER A 84 18.48 -10.07 -8.17
CA SER A 84 18.31 -10.96 -9.35
C SER A 84 18.01 -10.19 -10.64
N LYS A 85 18.38 -8.90 -10.73
CA LYS A 85 18.14 -8.04 -11.91
C LYS A 85 16.68 -8.09 -12.40
N GLY A 86 15.72 -8.01 -11.45
CA GLY A 86 14.29 -7.95 -11.73
C GLY A 86 13.59 -9.31 -11.87
N SER A 87 14.29 -10.43 -11.78
CA SER A 87 13.68 -11.76 -11.79
C SER A 87 13.51 -12.32 -10.39
N VAL A 88 12.36 -12.95 -10.11
CA VAL A 88 12.08 -13.61 -8.84
C VAL A 88 11.77 -15.08 -9.09
N LYS A 89 12.40 -15.99 -8.35
CA LYS A 89 12.05 -17.41 -8.36
C LYS A 89 10.81 -17.63 -7.51
N LEU A 90 9.67 -17.89 -8.15
CA LEU A 90 8.42 -18.27 -7.52
C LEU A 90 8.09 -19.71 -7.91
N PHE A 91 7.90 -20.59 -6.93
CA PHE A 91 7.54 -22.00 -7.14
C PHE A 91 8.40 -22.75 -8.18
N GLY A 92 9.72 -22.49 -8.18
CA GLY A 92 10.64 -23.17 -9.10
C GLY A 92 10.73 -22.56 -10.51
N LYS A 93 9.88 -21.60 -10.86
CA LYS A 93 9.94 -20.87 -12.13
C LYS A 93 10.51 -19.45 -11.91
N THR A 94 11.43 -19.05 -12.79
CA THR A 94 11.95 -17.68 -12.80
C THR A 94 10.98 -16.80 -13.58
N VAL A 95 10.29 -15.90 -12.86
CA VAL A 95 9.36 -14.92 -13.45
C VAL A 95 10.04 -13.55 -13.38
N LYS A 96 10.08 -12.82 -14.52
CA LYS A 96 10.47 -11.40 -14.51
C LYS A 96 9.32 -10.59 -13.94
N VAL A 97 9.48 -10.11 -12.72
CA VAL A 97 8.46 -9.28 -12.04
C VAL A 97 8.74 -7.80 -12.26
N PHE A 98 10.01 -7.42 -12.29
CA PHE A 98 10.42 -6.03 -12.47
C PHE A 98 11.36 -5.87 -13.68
N PRO A 99 11.42 -4.68 -14.30
CA PRO A 99 12.40 -4.41 -15.35
C PRO A 99 13.83 -4.46 -14.79
N ALA A 100 14.80 -4.72 -15.65
CA ALA A 100 16.21 -4.89 -15.26
C ALA A 100 16.85 -3.65 -14.60
N LYS A 101 16.29 -2.45 -14.86
CA LYS A 101 16.73 -1.15 -14.34
C LYS A 101 15.70 -0.56 -13.36
N PHE A 102 15.14 -1.37 -12.45
CA PHE A 102 14.21 -0.82 -11.49
C PHE A 102 14.94 -0.19 -10.28
N ASN A 103 14.33 0.85 -9.72
CA ASN A 103 14.87 1.54 -8.56
C ASN A 103 14.23 1.02 -7.26
N ALA A 104 14.85 0.00 -6.66
CA ALA A 104 14.39 -0.58 -5.42
C ALA A 104 14.31 0.42 -4.26
N THR A 105 15.14 1.47 -4.29
CA THR A 105 15.23 2.46 -3.21
C THR A 105 13.91 3.18 -2.99
N VAL A 106 13.22 3.57 -4.07
CA VAL A 106 11.93 4.25 -3.99
C VAL A 106 10.89 3.39 -3.28
N LEU A 107 10.86 2.11 -3.62
CA LEU A 107 9.93 1.15 -3.02
C LEU A 107 10.25 0.92 -1.52
N TYR A 108 11.55 0.83 -1.17
CA TYR A 108 11.96 0.70 0.23
C TYR A 108 11.60 1.93 1.06
N VAL A 109 11.88 3.12 0.55
CA VAL A 109 11.56 4.37 1.25
C VAL A 109 10.06 4.47 1.50
N ALA A 110 9.24 4.19 0.49
CA ALA A 110 7.79 4.18 0.64
C ALA A 110 7.30 3.17 1.69
N CYS A 111 7.75 1.92 1.61
CA CYS A 111 7.38 0.88 2.58
C CYS A 111 7.84 1.24 4.00
N THR A 112 9.04 1.83 4.15
CA THR A 112 9.56 2.23 5.46
C THR A 112 8.74 3.37 6.05
N VAL A 113 8.45 4.42 5.27
CA VAL A 113 7.65 5.55 5.74
C VAL A 113 6.23 5.10 6.12
N LEU A 114 5.56 4.31 5.25
CA LEU A 114 4.23 3.78 5.54
C LEU A 114 4.22 2.85 6.76
N GLY A 115 5.26 2.03 6.92
CA GLY A 115 5.44 1.16 8.07
C GLY A 115 5.65 1.95 9.37
N CYS A 116 6.49 2.97 9.36
CA CYS A 116 6.67 3.87 10.51
C CYS A 116 5.37 4.60 10.88
N CYS A 117 4.62 5.09 9.90
CA CYS A 117 3.29 5.69 10.12
C CYS A 117 2.31 4.69 10.75
N LEU A 118 2.32 3.43 10.30
CA LEU A 118 1.46 2.38 10.85
C LEU A 118 1.80 2.09 12.31
N VAL A 119 3.08 1.92 12.64
CA VAL A 119 3.54 1.71 14.02
C VAL A 119 3.19 2.91 14.90
N ALA A 120 3.43 4.13 14.42
CA ALA A 120 3.09 5.35 15.15
C ALA A 120 1.58 5.45 15.41
N CYS A 121 0.72 5.10 14.45
CA CYS A 121 -0.73 5.04 14.64
C CYS A 121 -1.13 4.03 15.72
N LEU A 122 -0.48 2.86 15.76
CA LEU A 122 -0.74 1.84 16.77
C LEU A 122 -0.31 2.29 18.18
N VAL A 123 0.84 2.95 18.28
CA VAL A 123 1.38 3.40 19.58
C VAL A 123 0.61 4.60 20.12
N LEU A 124 0.32 5.59 19.28
CA LEU A 124 -0.35 6.82 19.69
C LEU A 124 -1.85 6.63 19.91
N GLY A 125 -2.48 5.67 19.23
CA GLY A 125 -3.92 5.40 19.33
C GLY A 125 -4.82 6.59 18.97
N SER A 126 -4.27 7.62 18.30
CA SER A 126 -4.99 8.85 17.99
C SER A 126 -5.66 8.79 16.63
N ALA A 127 -6.98 8.94 16.60
CA ALA A 127 -7.77 9.01 15.38
C ALA A 127 -7.36 10.19 14.48
N LEU A 128 -7.02 11.33 15.10
CA LEU A 128 -6.54 12.51 14.39
C LEU A 128 -5.20 12.25 13.69
N PHE A 129 -4.28 11.58 14.37
CA PHE A 129 -2.99 11.21 13.80
C PHE A 129 -3.15 10.25 12.63
N ALA A 130 -4.02 9.25 12.75
CA ALA A 130 -4.34 8.31 11.68
C ALA A 130 -4.92 9.03 10.44
N TYR A 131 -5.73 10.06 10.66
CA TYR A 131 -6.26 10.90 9.60
C TYR A 131 -5.15 11.63 8.83
N TYR A 132 -4.16 12.20 9.54
CA TYR A 132 -3.00 12.81 8.88
C TYR A 132 -2.14 11.78 8.13
N CYS A 133 -1.96 10.59 8.69
CA CYS A 133 -1.24 9.50 8.01
C CYS A 133 -1.96 9.04 6.74
N MET A 134 -3.28 9.09 6.69
CA MET A 134 -4.05 8.81 5.48
C MET A 134 -3.73 9.81 4.37
N PHE A 135 -3.67 11.11 4.68
CA PHE A 135 -3.25 12.13 3.69
C PHE A 135 -1.79 11.96 3.27
N ALA A 136 -0.91 11.59 4.19
CA ALA A 136 0.48 11.28 3.86
C ALA A 136 0.57 10.10 2.88
N ALA A 137 -0.22 9.04 3.07
CA ALA A 137 -0.26 7.90 2.15
C ALA A 137 -0.75 8.32 0.74
N ILE A 138 -1.76 9.18 0.67
CA ILE A 138 -2.25 9.74 -0.61
C ILE A 138 -1.16 10.59 -1.28
N ALA A 139 -0.47 11.43 -0.52
CA ALA A 139 0.62 12.26 -1.05
C ALA A 139 1.79 11.41 -1.58
N ILE A 140 2.14 10.33 -0.87
CA ILE A 140 3.15 9.36 -1.32
C ILE A 140 2.71 8.71 -2.63
N GLU A 141 1.43 8.30 -2.74
CA GLU A 141 0.89 7.68 -3.96
C GLU A 141 0.93 8.65 -5.15
N LEU A 142 0.51 9.90 -4.96
CA LEU A 142 0.56 10.92 -6.01
C LEU A 142 2.00 11.23 -6.45
N THR A 143 2.93 11.30 -5.50
CA THR A 143 4.35 11.51 -5.80
C THR A 143 4.92 10.32 -6.58
N GLY A 144 4.55 9.10 -6.19
CA GLY A 144 4.89 7.89 -6.93
C GLY A 144 4.32 7.90 -8.34
N ALA A 145 3.05 8.27 -8.51
CA ALA A 145 2.41 8.37 -9.82
C ALA A 145 3.15 9.34 -10.75
N VAL A 146 3.51 10.51 -10.25
CA VAL A 146 4.30 11.49 -11.01
C VAL A 146 5.67 10.91 -11.38
N TYR A 147 6.40 10.34 -10.42
CA TYR A 147 7.71 9.74 -10.65
C TYR A 147 7.68 8.66 -11.72
N TYR A 148 6.75 7.70 -11.60
CA TYR A 148 6.65 6.59 -12.55
C TYR A 148 6.09 6.99 -13.91
N THR A 149 5.28 8.06 -13.98
CA THR A 149 4.84 8.64 -15.26
C THR A 149 6.01 9.19 -16.07
N PHE A 150 6.96 9.85 -15.42
CA PHE A 150 8.19 10.31 -16.10
C PHE A 150 9.13 9.18 -16.54
N GLN A 151 9.01 8.01 -15.94
CA GLN A 151 9.80 6.83 -16.35
C GLN A 151 9.17 6.02 -17.49
N LEU A 152 7.93 6.32 -17.89
CA LEU A 152 7.29 5.67 -19.05
C LEU A 152 7.84 6.14 -20.40
N LYS A 153 8.57 7.25 -20.41
CA LYS A 153 9.34 7.73 -21.57
C LYS A 153 10.72 7.09 -21.60
#